data_ef7af6dfb23b3a7dd8e74d0a425416a9
#
_entry.id   ef7af6dfb23b3a7dd8e74d0a425416a9
#
_cell.length_a   1.000
_cell.length_b   1.000
_cell.length_c   1.000
_cell.angle_alpha   90.00
_cell.angle_beta   90.00
_cell.angle_gamma   90.00
#
_symmetry.space_group_name_H-M   'P 1'
#
loop_
_entity.id
_entity.type
_entity.pdbx_description
1 polymer ?
#
loop_
_entity_poly.entity_id
_entity_poly.type
_entity_poly.pdbx_seq_one_letter_code
_entity_poly.pdbx_strand_id
1 'polypeptide(L)'
;MTSPSLRVLPCLAIAFAYTIPRAAHAADPVASISFVEMAEQAPAARDADPTAAGISAVGVKAAAAAAARPTDILVLFDTSASQMGDFRRSGIDALSALLDAARPGDRYALAAIDVECVPLGKDFGPARGPEMTRALQSLAARTPLGSTDLVRGLLKAAELFAPGDRPRVVVYIGDGPGVDGVEPAEFAAALDTLRARRIAVTSLGIGPQINWPLLAALGHATGGMLVIPGENHEAKAAGTRTGSLAVQAVIWPEDSALGAAGKAALRMLPSRLPPLRSDRESILLIEGPVKDAMLSFAVDADGARKPVQLTLPAPVVSPDNAFLGELARNARETDGIFLPILGREGLSLTRAAMVGEAATLALLSRQAEAAGSHASAVRLAEASLRRDPDNRVAGIVRTVAQKRAVDAPPPPAPAFDVPQGNGELAELEAMRRVRGQQLERETAVRIRDARQLLTTDPERARSELKEAQDRVRLDPDLDATARTTLLAQLEARI
;
A
#
# COMPACT_ATOMS: atom_id res chain seq x y z
N MET A 1 -4.97 -84.50 63.61
CA MET A 1 -5.16 -83.06 64.00
C MET A 1 -5.14 -82.23 62.73
N THR A 2 -6.31 -81.95 62.29
CA THR A 2 -6.61 -81.35 60.93
C THR A 2 -6.96 -79.90 61.05
N SER A 3 -6.27 -79.02 60.38
CA SER A 3 -6.63 -77.62 60.26
C SER A 3 -7.53 -77.39 59.07
N PRO A 4 -8.55 -76.53 59.11
CA PRO A 4 -9.44 -76.27 57.99
C PRO A 4 -8.89 -75.15 57.17
N SER A 5 -8.90 -75.37 55.87
CA SER A 5 -8.61 -74.38 54.78
C SER A 5 -9.73 -73.39 54.63
N LEU A 6 -9.42 -72.10 54.74
CA LEU A 6 -10.31 -70.98 54.48
C LEU A 6 -10.35 -70.70 52.95
N ARG A 7 -11.51 -70.88 52.33
CA ARG A 7 -11.74 -70.48 50.95
C ARG A 7 -12.07 -68.99 50.88
N VAL A 8 -11.23 -68.20 50.21
CA VAL A 8 -11.47 -66.79 49.88
C VAL A 8 -12.21 -66.72 48.52
N LEU A 9 -13.41 -66.13 48.52
CA LEU A 9 -14.13 -65.82 47.34
C LEU A 9 -13.55 -64.53 46.66
N PRO A 10 -13.37 -64.49 45.34
CA PRO A 10 -12.96 -63.23 44.66
C PRO A 10 -14.13 -62.28 44.54
N CYS A 11 -13.97 -61.06 45.13
CA CYS A 11 -14.86 -59.93 44.88
C CYS A 11 -14.67 -59.46 43.41
N LEU A 12 -15.76 -59.55 42.63
CA LEU A 12 -15.83 -59.03 41.29
C LEU A 12 -16.06 -57.49 41.38
N ALA A 13 -15.02 -56.69 41.18
CA ALA A 13 -15.14 -55.23 41.08
C ALA A 13 -15.61 -54.87 39.66
N ILE A 14 -16.88 -54.50 39.52
CA ILE A 14 -17.41 -53.91 38.29
C ILE A 14 -16.97 -52.45 38.24
N ALA A 15 -15.93 -52.17 37.43
CA ALA A 15 -15.51 -50.81 37.08
C ALA A 15 -16.49 -50.21 36.08
N PHE A 16 -17.36 -49.34 36.53
CA PHE A 16 -18.12 -48.44 35.65
C PHE A 16 -17.14 -47.42 35.05
N ALA A 17 -16.76 -47.61 33.79
CA ALA A 17 -16.06 -46.61 33.03
C ALA A 17 -17.06 -45.49 32.67
N TYR A 18 -17.06 -44.41 33.45
CA TYR A 18 -17.69 -43.16 33.08
C TYR A 18 -16.87 -42.59 31.93
N THR A 19 -17.35 -42.77 30.69
CA THR A 19 -16.90 -41.98 29.53
C THR A 19 -17.45 -40.58 29.69
N ILE A 20 -16.62 -39.66 30.20
CA ILE A 20 -16.89 -38.22 30.14
C ILE A 20 -16.91 -37.87 28.63
N PRO A 21 -17.99 -37.36 28.09
CA PRO A 21 -17.95 -36.87 26.71
C PRO A 21 -16.89 -35.78 26.66
N ARG A 22 -15.83 -36.02 25.91
CA ARG A 22 -14.82 -35.02 25.60
C ARG A 22 -15.58 -33.90 24.91
N ALA A 23 -15.71 -32.75 25.57
CA ALA A 23 -16.26 -31.55 24.95
C ALA A 23 -15.56 -31.37 23.60
N ALA A 24 -16.34 -31.38 22.52
CA ALA A 24 -15.82 -31.08 21.20
C ALA A 24 -15.10 -29.72 21.35
N HIS A 25 -13.79 -29.72 21.25
CA HIS A 25 -13.03 -28.49 21.13
C HIS A 25 -13.60 -27.80 19.90
N ALA A 26 -14.24 -26.64 20.09
CA ALA A 26 -14.57 -25.77 18.99
C ALA A 26 -13.26 -25.58 18.22
N ALA A 27 -13.26 -25.95 16.94
CA ALA A 27 -12.07 -25.75 16.10
C ALA A 27 -11.67 -24.29 16.23
N ASP A 28 -10.39 -24.02 16.49
CA ASP A 28 -9.89 -22.67 16.63
C ASP A 28 -10.36 -21.84 15.42
N PRO A 29 -10.87 -20.61 15.63
CA PRO A 29 -11.41 -19.81 14.55
C PRO A 29 -10.34 -19.55 13.50
N VAL A 30 -10.64 -19.77 12.22
CA VAL A 30 -9.71 -19.57 11.10
C VAL A 30 -9.31 -18.09 10.96
N ALA A 31 -10.18 -17.17 11.40
CA ALA A 31 -9.95 -15.74 11.37
C ALA A 31 -10.73 -15.04 12.49
N SER A 32 -10.32 -13.82 12.81
CA SER A 32 -10.98 -12.96 13.81
C SER A 32 -10.98 -11.51 13.37
N ILE A 33 -11.93 -10.73 13.93
CA ILE A 33 -11.92 -9.27 13.82
C ILE A 33 -10.91 -8.74 14.83
N SER A 34 -9.90 -8.01 14.34
CA SER A 34 -8.85 -7.41 15.16
C SER A 34 -9.26 -6.04 15.71
N PHE A 35 -9.94 -5.25 14.89
CA PHE A 35 -10.47 -3.94 15.28
C PHE A 35 -11.60 -3.48 14.36
N VAL A 36 -12.43 -2.56 14.86
CA VAL A 36 -13.40 -1.76 14.06
C VAL A 36 -13.27 -0.31 14.55
N GLU A 37 -12.84 0.56 13.67
CA GLU A 37 -12.62 1.99 13.96
C GLU A 37 -13.44 2.84 13.00
N MET A 38 -14.02 3.95 13.48
CA MET A 38 -14.89 4.82 12.69
C MET A 38 -14.54 6.29 12.94
N ALA A 39 -14.74 7.12 11.92
CA ALA A 39 -14.68 8.57 12.05
C ALA A 39 -15.83 9.10 12.92
N GLU A 40 -15.55 10.13 13.71
CA GLU A 40 -16.61 10.91 14.37
C GLU A 40 -17.40 11.69 13.30
N GLN A 41 -18.72 11.51 13.30
CA GLN A 41 -19.57 12.23 12.36
C GLN A 41 -19.88 13.64 12.87
N ALA A 42 -19.62 14.66 12.04
CA ALA A 42 -20.05 16.01 12.34
C ALA A 42 -21.59 16.08 12.45
N PRO A 43 -22.14 16.80 13.44
CA PRO A 43 -23.59 16.86 13.67
C PRO A 43 -24.42 17.30 12.45
N ALA A 44 -23.88 18.17 11.59
CA ALA A 44 -24.52 18.66 10.37
C ALA A 44 -24.62 17.64 9.22
N ALA A 45 -23.83 16.57 9.26
CA ALA A 45 -23.86 15.53 8.23
C ALA A 45 -24.96 14.48 8.46
N ARG A 46 -25.59 14.49 9.66
CA ARG A 46 -26.64 13.50 10.00
C ARG A 46 -27.95 13.72 9.25
N ASP A 47 -28.22 14.95 8.82
CA ASP A 47 -29.52 15.31 8.21
C ASP A 47 -29.47 15.48 6.68
N ALA A 48 -28.31 15.42 6.04
CA ALA A 48 -28.15 15.85 4.65
C ALA A 48 -27.97 14.76 3.61
N ASP A 49 -27.55 13.54 3.99
CA ASP A 49 -27.30 12.45 3.04
C ASP A 49 -27.44 11.08 3.72
N PRO A 50 -28.37 10.21 3.29
CA PRO A 50 -28.43 8.83 3.79
C PRO A 50 -27.17 8.01 3.43
N THR A 51 -26.32 8.49 2.51
CA THR A 51 -24.97 7.94 2.25
C THR A 51 -23.89 8.51 3.17
N ALA A 52 -24.21 9.50 4.01
CA ALA A 52 -23.37 9.95 5.15
C ALA A 52 -23.36 8.93 6.31
N ALA A 53 -23.77 7.69 6.05
CA ALA A 53 -23.55 6.54 6.92
C ALA A 53 -22.05 6.44 7.18
N GLY A 54 -21.66 6.38 8.47
CA GLY A 54 -20.26 6.42 8.89
C GLY A 54 -19.39 5.44 8.13
N ILE A 55 -18.13 5.81 7.94
CA ILE A 55 -17.15 4.93 7.33
C ILE A 55 -16.33 4.28 8.43
N SER A 56 -16.26 2.95 8.40
CA SER A 56 -15.47 2.18 9.36
C SER A 56 -14.31 1.47 8.67
N ALA A 57 -13.14 1.49 9.31
CA ALA A 57 -12.03 0.61 8.98
C ALA A 57 -12.15 -0.66 9.82
N VAL A 58 -12.19 -1.82 9.17
CA VAL A 58 -12.32 -3.13 9.81
C VAL A 58 -11.08 -3.96 9.52
N GLY A 59 -10.34 -4.31 10.58
CA GLY A 59 -9.18 -5.19 10.49
C GLY A 59 -9.56 -6.65 10.71
N VAL A 60 -9.30 -7.49 9.73
CA VAL A 60 -9.48 -8.95 9.78
C VAL A 60 -8.13 -9.63 9.80
N LYS A 61 -7.92 -10.57 10.70
CA LYS A 61 -6.66 -11.28 10.90
C LYS A 61 -6.88 -12.78 10.85
N ALA A 62 -6.00 -13.53 10.20
CA ALA A 62 -6.01 -14.98 10.31
C ALA A 62 -5.67 -15.40 11.75
N ALA A 63 -6.23 -16.50 12.21
CA ALA A 63 -5.78 -17.17 13.43
C ALA A 63 -4.33 -17.66 13.26
N ALA A 64 -3.74 -18.23 14.31
CA ALA A 64 -2.32 -18.61 14.35
C ALA A 64 -1.85 -19.27 13.04
N ALA A 65 -0.60 -18.99 12.68
CA ALA A 65 0.00 -19.42 11.42
C ALA A 65 -0.13 -20.94 11.23
N ALA A 66 -0.70 -21.35 10.11
CA ALA A 66 -0.52 -22.70 9.61
C ALA A 66 0.98 -23.02 9.48
N ALA A 67 1.36 -24.28 9.66
CA ALA A 67 2.76 -24.69 9.53
C ALA A 67 3.33 -24.20 8.19
N ALA A 68 4.51 -23.59 8.26
CA ALA A 68 5.18 -23.05 7.09
C ALA A 68 5.45 -24.16 6.05
N ARG A 69 4.86 -24.05 4.87
CA ARG A 69 5.05 -24.98 3.76
C ARG A 69 6.22 -24.56 2.89
N PRO A 70 6.96 -25.51 2.26
CA PRO A 70 7.93 -25.18 1.24
C PRO A 70 7.31 -24.34 0.12
N THR A 71 7.91 -23.21 -0.21
CA THR A 71 7.36 -22.15 -1.06
C THR A 71 8.19 -21.99 -2.34
N ASP A 72 7.54 -21.64 -3.44
CA ASP A 72 8.18 -21.21 -4.67
C ASP A 72 8.23 -19.67 -4.67
N ILE A 73 9.43 -19.11 -4.73
CA ILE A 73 9.70 -17.68 -4.61
C ILE A 73 10.35 -17.18 -5.90
N LEU A 74 9.66 -16.32 -6.63
CA LEU A 74 10.23 -15.61 -7.76
C LEU A 74 10.68 -14.23 -7.29
N VAL A 75 11.97 -13.96 -7.35
CA VAL A 75 12.48 -12.60 -7.14
C VAL A 75 12.40 -11.84 -8.45
N LEU A 76 11.65 -10.76 -8.46
CA LEU A 76 11.50 -9.81 -9.55
C LEU A 76 12.32 -8.58 -9.22
N PHE A 77 13.51 -8.48 -9.81
CA PHE A 77 14.48 -7.44 -9.50
C PHE A 77 14.41 -6.31 -10.51
N ASP A 78 14.16 -5.10 -10.03
CA ASP A 78 14.07 -3.90 -10.86
C ASP A 78 15.44 -3.52 -11.43
N THR A 79 15.48 -3.39 -12.76
CA THR A 79 16.65 -2.98 -13.53
C THR A 79 16.39 -1.71 -14.35
N SER A 80 15.42 -0.90 -13.95
CA SER A 80 15.17 0.41 -14.54
C SER A 80 16.27 1.42 -14.22
N ALA A 81 16.23 2.55 -14.89
CA ALA A 81 17.23 3.60 -14.75
C ALA A 81 17.33 4.19 -13.33
N SER A 82 16.22 4.18 -12.55
CA SER A 82 16.21 4.61 -11.15
C SER A 82 17.10 3.75 -10.25
N GLN A 83 17.38 2.50 -10.66
CA GLN A 83 18.16 1.52 -9.91
C GLN A 83 19.67 1.63 -10.18
N MET A 84 20.18 2.81 -10.49
CA MET A 84 21.63 3.04 -10.70
C MET A 84 22.36 3.29 -9.38
N GLY A 85 23.70 3.14 -9.41
CA GLY A 85 24.60 3.54 -8.33
C GLY A 85 24.34 2.80 -7.00
N ASP A 86 24.10 3.55 -5.94
CA ASP A 86 23.91 3.02 -4.58
C ASP A 86 22.64 2.21 -4.42
N PHE A 87 21.56 2.57 -5.12
CA PHE A 87 20.32 1.79 -5.10
C PHE A 87 20.53 0.40 -5.67
N ARG A 88 21.29 0.29 -6.76
CA ARG A 88 21.68 -1.00 -7.34
C ARG A 88 22.46 -1.86 -6.34
N ARG A 89 23.46 -1.28 -5.66
CA ARG A 89 24.26 -2.00 -4.65
C ARG A 89 23.37 -2.46 -3.49
N SER A 90 22.55 -1.55 -2.97
CA SER A 90 21.60 -1.86 -1.88
C SER A 90 20.63 -2.97 -2.27
N GLY A 91 20.09 -2.95 -3.49
CA GLY A 91 19.21 -4.00 -4.01
C GLY A 91 19.90 -5.37 -4.09
N ILE A 92 21.13 -5.41 -4.59
CA ILE A 92 21.94 -6.64 -4.68
C ILE A 92 22.30 -7.17 -3.28
N ASP A 93 22.68 -6.29 -2.35
CA ASP A 93 22.98 -6.66 -0.95
C ASP A 93 21.73 -7.23 -0.25
N ALA A 94 20.58 -6.63 -0.48
CA ALA A 94 19.30 -7.12 0.05
C ALA A 94 18.90 -8.47 -0.56
N LEU A 95 19.06 -8.63 -1.88
CA LEU A 95 18.83 -9.90 -2.57
C LEU A 95 19.74 -11.01 -2.03
N SER A 96 21.02 -10.71 -1.85
CA SER A 96 21.97 -11.68 -1.28
C SER A 96 21.53 -12.13 0.12
N ALA A 97 21.18 -11.18 0.99
CA ALA A 97 20.73 -11.47 2.35
C ALA A 97 19.40 -12.26 2.39
N LEU A 98 18.48 -11.97 1.46
CA LEU A 98 17.24 -12.72 1.28
C LEU A 98 17.53 -14.19 0.91
N LEU A 99 18.43 -14.42 -0.05
CA LEU A 99 18.84 -15.77 -0.46
C LEU A 99 19.62 -16.50 0.63
N ASP A 100 20.38 -15.78 1.45
CA ASP A 100 21.13 -16.33 2.59
C ASP A 100 20.20 -16.81 3.71
N ALA A 101 19.05 -16.17 3.87
CA ALA A 101 18.01 -16.52 4.84
C ALA A 101 17.00 -17.57 4.33
N ALA A 102 17.26 -18.17 3.16
CA ALA A 102 16.37 -19.15 2.54
C ALA A 102 16.17 -20.38 3.42
N ARG A 103 14.92 -20.85 3.53
CA ARG A 103 14.57 -22.04 4.30
C ARG A 103 14.83 -23.32 3.51
N PRO A 104 15.14 -24.44 4.18
CA PRO A 104 15.19 -25.74 3.53
C PRO A 104 13.88 -26.08 2.81
N GLY A 105 13.98 -26.53 1.56
CA GLY A 105 12.83 -26.92 0.75
C GLY A 105 12.16 -25.78 -0.03
N ASP A 106 12.44 -24.51 0.25
CA ASP A 106 12.03 -23.40 -0.62
C ASP A 106 12.79 -23.42 -1.94
N ARG A 107 12.12 -23.00 -3.02
CA ARG A 107 12.73 -22.89 -4.35
C ARG A 107 12.65 -21.46 -4.84
N TYR A 108 13.70 -21.01 -5.48
CA TYR A 108 13.87 -19.63 -5.94
C TYR A 108 14.09 -19.58 -7.45
N ALA A 109 13.53 -18.58 -8.08
CA ALA A 109 13.86 -18.13 -9.43
C ALA A 109 14.12 -16.62 -9.40
N LEU A 110 14.88 -16.11 -10.37
CA LEU A 110 15.23 -14.71 -10.50
C LEU A 110 14.85 -14.20 -11.88
N ALA A 111 14.17 -13.07 -11.93
CA ALA A 111 13.87 -12.34 -13.15
C ALA A 111 14.24 -10.86 -12.97
N ALA A 112 14.68 -10.24 -14.05
CA ALA A 112 14.88 -8.79 -14.12
C ALA A 112 13.63 -8.14 -14.71
N ILE A 113 13.28 -6.95 -14.21
CA ILE A 113 12.20 -6.13 -14.75
C ILE A 113 12.70 -4.72 -15.03
N ASP A 114 12.32 -4.22 -16.20
CA ASP A 114 12.30 -2.83 -16.62
C ASP A 114 11.05 -2.64 -17.51
N VAL A 115 11.16 -2.27 -18.76
CA VAL A 115 10.04 -2.27 -19.72
C VAL A 115 9.57 -3.68 -20.07
N GLU A 116 10.40 -4.69 -19.79
CA GLU A 116 10.12 -6.11 -19.99
C GLU A 116 10.54 -6.93 -18.77
N CYS A 117 9.85 -8.05 -18.54
CA CYS A 117 10.26 -9.02 -17.54
C CYS A 117 11.06 -10.14 -18.20
N VAL A 118 12.34 -10.27 -17.83
CA VAL A 118 13.29 -11.22 -18.40
C VAL A 118 13.72 -12.24 -17.33
N PRO A 119 13.36 -13.53 -17.45
CA PRO A 119 13.87 -14.55 -16.56
C PRO A 119 15.39 -14.69 -16.71
N LEU A 120 16.11 -14.72 -15.58
CA LEU A 120 17.57 -14.85 -15.55
C LEU A 120 18.05 -16.28 -15.32
N GLY A 121 17.12 -17.21 -15.09
CA GLY A 121 17.34 -18.66 -14.97
C GLY A 121 16.23 -19.43 -15.68
N LYS A 122 16.38 -20.76 -15.78
CA LYS A 122 15.40 -21.60 -16.48
C LYS A 122 14.27 -22.06 -15.58
N ASP A 123 14.58 -22.45 -14.33
CA ASP A 123 13.67 -23.12 -13.43
C ASP A 123 13.83 -22.64 -11.98
N PHE A 124 12.82 -22.96 -11.16
CA PHE A 124 12.92 -22.81 -9.72
C PHE A 124 13.87 -23.83 -9.11
N GLY A 125 14.84 -23.38 -8.34
CA GLY A 125 15.86 -24.20 -7.70
C GLY A 125 16.20 -23.72 -6.29
N PRO A 126 17.16 -24.35 -5.61
CA PRO A 126 17.62 -23.89 -4.31
C PRO A 126 18.24 -22.49 -4.39
N ALA A 127 18.08 -21.69 -3.32
CA ALA A 127 18.63 -20.34 -3.24
C ALA A 127 20.16 -20.26 -3.46
N ARG A 128 20.84 -21.34 -3.10
CA ARG A 128 22.27 -21.52 -3.33
C ARG A 128 22.47 -22.70 -4.27
N GLY A 129 22.97 -22.44 -5.45
CA GLY A 129 23.21 -23.46 -6.46
C GLY A 129 23.72 -22.85 -7.76
N PRO A 130 24.19 -23.70 -8.71
CA PRO A 130 24.79 -23.22 -9.95
C PRO A 130 23.82 -22.41 -10.82
N GLU A 131 22.53 -22.71 -10.80
CA GLU A 131 21.51 -21.94 -11.55
C GLU A 131 21.35 -20.53 -10.96
N MET A 132 21.19 -20.40 -9.64
CA MET A 132 21.09 -19.09 -8.98
C MET A 132 22.38 -18.28 -9.13
N THR A 133 23.55 -18.93 -9.05
CA THR A 133 24.83 -18.27 -9.30
C THR A 133 24.89 -17.66 -10.70
N ARG A 134 24.46 -18.41 -11.73
CA ARG A 134 24.39 -17.91 -13.11
C ARG A 134 23.36 -16.78 -13.26
N ALA A 135 22.20 -16.90 -12.62
CA ALA A 135 21.17 -15.85 -12.61
C ALA A 135 21.68 -14.55 -11.99
N LEU A 136 22.40 -14.62 -10.86
CA LEU A 136 23.03 -13.47 -10.21
C LEU A 136 24.13 -12.85 -11.07
N GLN A 137 24.94 -13.64 -11.78
CA GLN A 137 25.93 -13.14 -12.74
C GLN A 137 25.24 -12.40 -13.91
N SER A 138 24.17 -12.98 -14.45
CA SER A 138 23.38 -12.32 -15.49
C SER A 138 22.74 -11.03 -15.01
N LEU A 139 22.24 -10.99 -13.76
CA LEU A 139 21.74 -9.76 -13.15
C LEU A 139 22.86 -8.72 -13.02
N ALA A 140 24.04 -9.10 -12.51
CA ALA A 140 25.16 -8.19 -12.33
C ALA A 140 25.64 -7.57 -13.65
N ALA A 141 25.62 -8.33 -14.74
CA ALA A 141 25.99 -7.88 -16.07
C ALA A 141 24.94 -6.96 -16.74
N ARG A 142 23.71 -6.92 -16.24
CA ARG A 142 22.63 -6.11 -16.80
C ARG A 142 22.79 -4.64 -16.40
N THR A 143 22.85 -3.76 -17.38
CA THR A 143 22.87 -2.31 -17.14
C THR A 143 21.46 -1.81 -16.85
N PRO A 144 21.23 -1.06 -15.75
CA PRO A 144 19.93 -0.46 -15.49
C PRO A 144 19.56 0.57 -16.56
N LEU A 145 18.40 0.39 -17.21
CA LEU A 145 17.90 1.26 -18.28
C LEU A 145 16.37 1.24 -18.35
N GLY A 146 15.79 2.29 -18.93
CA GLY A 146 14.34 2.39 -19.15
C GLY A 146 13.55 2.68 -17.88
N SER A 147 12.24 2.50 -17.97
CA SER A 147 11.27 2.62 -16.87
C SER A 147 10.77 1.24 -16.46
N THR A 148 10.06 1.15 -15.33
CA THR A 148 9.49 -0.11 -14.83
C THR A 148 8.04 -0.26 -15.27
N ASP A 149 7.74 -1.25 -16.12
CA ASP A 149 6.37 -1.71 -16.39
C ASP A 149 6.02 -2.82 -15.38
N LEU A 150 5.61 -2.39 -14.17
CA LEU A 150 5.33 -3.30 -13.07
C LEU A 150 4.17 -4.25 -13.38
N VAL A 151 3.11 -3.77 -14.03
CA VAL A 151 1.92 -4.57 -14.35
C VAL A 151 2.28 -5.71 -15.29
N ARG A 152 2.95 -5.42 -16.39
CA ARG A 152 3.43 -6.43 -17.32
C ARG A 152 4.41 -7.40 -16.66
N GLY A 153 5.29 -6.86 -15.82
CA GLY A 153 6.24 -7.65 -15.04
C GLY A 153 5.55 -8.68 -14.12
N LEU A 154 4.52 -8.26 -13.40
CA LEU A 154 3.74 -9.13 -12.52
C LEU A 154 2.96 -10.20 -13.29
N LEU A 155 2.35 -9.85 -14.43
CA LEU A 155 1.67 -10.81 -15.29
C LEU A 155 2.65 -11.86 -15.82
N LYS A 156 3.81 -11.42 -16.30
CA LYS A 156 4.85 -12.33 -16.77
C LYS A 156 5.44 -13.19 -15.64
N ALA A 157 5.66 -12.59 -14.47
CA ALA A 157 6.08 -13.33 -13.27
C ALA A 157 5.07 -14.43 -12.89
N ALA A 158 3.77 -14.14 -13.00
CA ALA A 158 2.75 -15.12 -12.75
C ALA A 158 2.85 -16.34 -13.70
N GLU A 159 3.16 -16.14 -14.98
CA GLU A 159 3.31 -17.20 -15.96
C GLU A 159 4.47 -18.18 -15.65
N LEU A 160 5.51 -17.70 -14.97
CA LEU A 160 6.71 -18.48 -14.65
C LEU A 160 6.45 -19.58 -13.60
N PHE A 161 5.39 -19.46 -12.80
CA PHE A 161 5.03 -20.49 -11.84
C PHE A 161 4.34 -21.67 -12.50
N ALA A 162 4.88 -22.87 -12.31
CA ALA A 162 4.22 -24.10 -12.74
C ALA A 162 2.92 -24.35 -11.92
N PRO A 163 1.93 -25.06 -12.49
CA PRO A 163 0.80 -25.57 -11.73
C PRO A 163 1.27 -26.48 -10.57
N GLY A 164 0.59 -26.42 -9.42
CA GLY A 164 0.92 -27.26 -8.25
C GLY A 164 0.38 -26.67 -6.96
N ASP A 165 0.59 -27.37 -5.85
CA ASP A 165 0.04 -27.05 -4.52
C ASP A 165 1.00 -26.25 -3.63
N ARG A 166 2.20 -25.96 -4.13
CA ARG A 166 3.17 -25.14 -3.35
C ARG A 166 2.69 -23.70 -3.29
N PRO A 167 2.82 -23.03 -2.13
CA PRO A 167 2.62 -21.60 -2.04
C PRO A 167 3.53 -20.87 -3.03
N ARG A 168 3.02 -19.79 -3.63
CA ARG A 168 3.71 -18.99 -4.64
C ARG A 168 3.84 -17.56 -4.18
N VAL A 169 5.05 -17.02 -4.29
CA VAL A 169 5.34 -15.66 -3.87
C VAL A 169 6.22 -14.98 -4.90
N VAL A 170 5.84 -13.77 -5.28
CA VAL A 170 6.72 -12.83 -5.97
C VAL A 170 7.33 -11.92 -4.91
N VAL A 171 8.66 -11.82 -4.89
CA VAL A 171 9.37 -10.78 -4.13
C VAL A 171 9.85 -9.74 -5.13
N TYR A 172 9.21 -8.57 -5.13
CA TYR A 172 9.63 -7.44 -5.94
C TYR A 172 10.67 -6.62 -5.17
N ILE A 173 11.79 -6.27 -5.83
CA ILE A 173 12.84 -5.39 -5.28
C ILE A 173 13.01 -4.22 -6.24
N GLY A 174 12.60 -3.03 -5.83
CA GLY A 174 12.62 -1.81 -6.65
C GLY A 174 11.80 -0.68 -6.04
N ASP A 175 11.63 0.42 -6.76
CA ASP A 175 10.88 1.61 -6.33
C ASP A 175 9.46 1.69 -6.89
N GLY A 176 9.08 0.75 -7.74
CA GLY A 176 7.75 0.71 -8.37
C GLY A 176 7.73 1.33 -9.77
N PRO A 177 6.55 1.50 -10.36
CA PRO A 177 6.43 2.15 -11.66
C PRO A 177 6.77 3.64 -11.55
N GLY A 178 7.28 4.18 -12.65
CA GLY A 178 7.59 5.60 -12.76
C GLY A 178 6.38 6.53 -12.59
N VAL A 179 6.60 7.79 -12.88
CA VAL A 179 5.66 8.90 -12.65
C VAL A 179 4.32 8.75 -13.36
N ASP A 180 4.28 8.05 -14.50
CA ASP A 180 3.06 7.85 -15.28
C ASP A 180 2.05 6.90 -14.60
N GLY A 181 2.45 6.29 -13.46
CA GLY A 181 1.58 5.42 -12.68
C GLY A 181 1.23 4.11 -13.40
N VAL A 182 0.10 3.56 -13.04
CA VAL A 182 -0.48 2.36 -13.68
C VAL A 182 -1.94 2.62 -14.01
N GLU A 183 -2.37 2.13 -15.17
CA GLU A 183 -3.77 2.19 -15.56
C GLU A 183 -4.63 1.32 -14.63
N PRO A 184 -5.72 1.86 -14.04
CA PRO A 184 -6.53 1.12 -13.07
C PRO A 184 -7.06 -0.21 -13.58
N ALA A 185 -7.52 -0.26 -14.83
CA ALA A 185 -8.05 -1.48 -15.42
C ALA A 185 -6.98 -2.57 -15.62
N GLU A 186 -5.76 -2.19 -16.02
CA GLU A 186 -4.65 -3.12 -16.19
C GLU A 186 -4.16 -3.63 -14.84
N PHE A 187 -4.09 -2.75 -13.83
CA PHE A 187 -3.73 -3.16 -12.47
C PHE A 187 -4.75 -4.12 -11.87
N ALA A 188 -6.06 -3.84 -12.03
CA ALA A 188 -7.13 -4.73 -11.60
C ALA A 188 -7.00 -6.12 -12.24
N ALA A 189 -6.77 -6.20 -13.56
CA ALA A 189 -6.58 -7.47 -14.27
C ALA A 189 -5.35 -8.24 -13.78
N ALA A 190 -4.25 -7.54 -13.47
CA ALA A 190 -3.08 -8.18 -12.88
C ALA A 190 -3.36 -8.72 -11.47
N LEU A 191 -4.05 -7.96 -10.62
CA LEU A 191 -4.47 -8.40 -9.30
C LEU A 191 -5.39 -9.63 -9.37
N ASP A 192 -6.36 -9.64 -10.28
CA ASP A 192 -7.24 -10.78 -10.50
C ASP A 192 -6.45 -12.04 -10.94
N THR A 193 -5.47 -11.88 -11.83
CA THR A 193 -4.58 -12.97 -12.25
C THR A 193 -3.76 -13.52 -11.08
N LEU A 194 -3.14 -12.64 -10.29
CA LEU A 194 -2.35 -13.04 -9.12
C LEU A 194 -3.21 -13.75 -8.07
N ARG A 195 -4.41 -13.22 -7.79
CA ARG A 195 -5.36 -13.83 -6.85
C ARG A 195 -5.88 -15.18 -7.33
N ALA A 196 -6.29 -15.31 -8.60
CA ALA A 196 -6.75 -16.57 -9.18
C ALA A 196 -5.68 -17.67 -9.11
N ARG A 197 -4.41 -17.30 -9.22
CA ARG A 197 -3.27 -18.20 -9.10
C ARG A 197 -2.72 -18.31 -7.68
N ARG A 198 -3.33 -17.61 -6.70
CA ARG A 198 -2.90 -17.54 -5.30
C ARG A 198 -1.42 -17.18 -5.17
N ILE A 199 -1.00 -16.12 -5.86
CA ILE A 199 0.37 -15.59 -5.82
C ILE A 199 0.38 -14.35 -4.94
N ALA A 200 1.07 -14.42 -3.81
CA ALA A 200 1.30 -13.25 -2.95
C ALA A 200 2.46 -12.41 -3.50
N VAL A 201 2.39 -11.07 -3.35
CA VAL A 201 3.47 -10.18 -3.77
C VAL A 201 3.98 -9.42 -2.55
N THR A 202 5.23 -9.67 -2.18
CA THR A 202 5.94 -8.93 -1.13
C THR A 202 6.95 -8.01 -1.78
N SER A 203 6.91 -6.73 -1.45
CA SER A 203 7.77 -5.72 -2.05
C SER A 203 8.85 -5.26 -1.07
N LEU A 204 10.06 -5.08 -1.57
CA LEU A 204 11.16 -4.39 -0.91
C LEU A 204 11.41 -3.09 -1.68
N GLY A 205 11.00 -1.97 -1.08
CA GLY A 205 11.11 -0.64 -1.68
C GLY A 205 12.56 -0.16 -1.62
N ILE A 206 13.24 -0.09 -2.76
CA ILE A 206 14.60 0.46 -2.90
C ILE A 206 14.61 1.32 -4.16
N GLY A 207 15.01 2.58 -4.03
CA GLY A 207 15.10 3.53 -5.13
C GLY A 207 14.96 4.96 -4.65
N PRO A 208 15.14 5.94 -5.54
CA PRO A 208 15.09 7.37 -5.18
C PRO A 208 13.67 7.87 -4.89
N GLN A 209 12.65 7.23 -5.49
CA GLN A 209 11.23 7.63 -5.36
C GLN A 209 10.34 6.41 -5.26
N ILE A 210 10.31 5.81 -4.08
CA ILE A 210 9.50 4.61 -3.83
C ILE A 210 8.02 4.95 -3.92
N ASN A 211 7.32 4.33 -4.86
CA ASN A 211 5.85 4.40 -4.95
C ASN A 211 5.22 3.50 -3.88
N TRP A 212 5.44 3.87 -2.60
CA TRP A 212 4.98 3.08 -1.47
C TRP A 212 3.46 2.87 -1.44
N PRO A 213 2.59 3.82 -1.87
CA PRO A 213 1.16 3.58 -1.87
C PRO A 213 0.76 2.42 -2.79
N LEU A 214 1.30 2.38 -4.01
CA LEU A 214 1.02 1.31 -4.95
C LEU A 214 1.58 -0.04 -4.48
N LEU A 215 2.82 -0.06 -3.97
CA LEU A 215 3.44 -1.29 -3.46
C LEU A 215 2.72 -1.81 -2.21
N ALA A 216 2.20 -0.93 -1.35
CA ALA A 216 1.36 -1.30 -0.22
C ALA A 216 0.01 -1.85 -0.67
N ALA A 217 -0.65 -1.21 -1.64
CA ALA A 217 -1.90 -1.67 -2.23
C ALA A 217 -1.74 -3.06 -2.88
N LEU A 218 -0.64 -3.28 -3.60
CA LEU A 218 -0.29 -4.58 -4.19
C LEU A 218 -0.14 -5.66 -3.10
N GLY A 219 0.60 -5.39 -2.03
CA GLY A 219 0.74 -6.29 -0.89
C GLY A 219 -0.60 -6.54 -0.19
N HIS A 220 -1.43 -5.49 -0.03
CA HIS A 220 -2.76 -5.60 0.56
C HIS A 220 -3.67 -6.54 -0.27
N ALA A 221 -3.75 -6.31 -1.57
CA ALA A 221 -4.63 -7.07 -2.47
C ALA A 221 -4.19 -8.53 -2.67
N THR A 222 -2.90 -8.84 -2.53
CA THR A 222 -2.33 -10.17 -2.82
C THR A 222 -1.86 -10.94 -1.58
N GLY A 223 -2.02 -10.38 -0.38
CA GLY A 223 -1.59 -11.06 0.86
C GLY A 223 -0.09 -10.99 1.14
N GLY A 224 0.63 -10.14 0.45
CA GLY A 224 2.05 -9.89 0.71
C GLY A 224 2.31 -8.76 1.70
N MET A 225 3.53 -8.22 1.67
CA MET A 225 4.02 -7.16 2.55
C MET A 225 4.79 -6.10 1.76
N LEU A 226 5.02 -4.96 2.39
CA LEU A 226 5.95 -3.94 1.94
C LEU A 226 7.01 -3.72 3.02
N VAL A 227 8.26 -3.80 2.65
CA VAL A 227 9.41 -3.45 3.50
C VAL A 227 10.11 -2.27 2.85
N ILE A 228 10.34 -1.22 3.62
CA ILE A 228 11.15 -0.07 3.21
C ILE A 228 12.34 0.01 4.18
N PRO A 229 13.59 -0.02 3.72
CA PRO A 229 14.76 0.17 4.57
C PRO A 229 14.71 1.54 5.28
N GLY A 230 15.13 1.59 6.53
CA GLY A 230 15.30 2.85 7.25
C GLY A 230 16.42 3.74 6.69
N GLU A 231 16.59 4.94 7.25
CA GLU A 231 17.56 5.95 6.80
C GLU A 231 19.01 5.46 6.81
N ASN A 232 19.36 4.48 7.63
CA ASN A 232 20.72 3.93 7.75
C ASN A 232 21.06 2.86 6.70
N HIS A 233 20.26 2.71 5.65
CA HIS A 233 20.50 1.81 4.50
C HIS A 233 20.88 0.37 4.89
N GLU A 234 20.18 -0.18 5.88
CA GLU A 234 20.33 -1.58 6.31
C GLU A 234 19.72 -2.55 5.27
N ALA A 235 20.20 -2.46 4.02
CA ALA A 235 19.69 -3.24 2.90
C ALA A 235 19.67 -4.74 3.19
N LYS A 236 20.71 -5.26 3.84
CA LYS A 236 20.82 -6.68 4.21
C LYS A 236 19.77 -7.08 5.24
N ALA A 237 19.56 -6.29 6.28
CA ALA A 237 18.52 -6.55 7.28
C ALA A 237 17.13 -6.50 6.66
N ALA A 238 16.88 -5.53 5.76
CA ALA A 238 15.63 -5.43 5.02
C ALA A 238 15.43 -6.63 4.08
N GLY A 239 16.46 -7.11 3.39
CA GLY A 239 16.43 -8.31 2.57
C GLY A 239 16.07 -9.57 3.37
N THR A 240 16.73 -9.79 4.51
CA THR A 240 16.42 -10.90 5.43
C THR A 240 14.99 -10.82 5.94
N ARG A 241 14.53 -9.61 6.35
CA ARG A 241 13.15 -9.38 6.80
C ARG A 241 12.15 -9.67 5.68
N THR A 242 12.41 -9.20 4.47
CA THR A 242 11.56 -9.45 3.30
C THR A 242 11.42 -10.94 3.03
N GLY A 243 12.51 -11.71 3.06
CA GLY A 243 12.49 -13.15 2.90
C GLY A 243 11.64 -13.85 3.96
N SER A 244 11.78 -13.47 5.23
CA SER A 244 11.00 -14.05 6.34
C SER A 244 9.51 -13.72 6.23
N LEU A 245 9.14 -12.52 5.79
CA LEU A 245 7.76 -12.10 5.59
C LEU A 245 7.12 -12.74 4.35
N ALA A 246 7.89 -12.93 3.28
CA ALA A 246 7.42 -13.52 2.03
C ALA A 246 6.92 -14.96 2.21
N VAL A 247 7.52 -15.73 3.12
CA VAL A 247 7.20 -17.14 3.33
C VAL A 247 6.14 -17.40 4.41
N GLN A 248 5.53 -16.35 4.95
CA GLN A 248 4.40 -16.49 5.87
C GLN A 248 3.16 -17.03 5.16
N ALA A 249 2.38 -17.85 5.87
CA ALA A 249 1.17 -18.43 5.32
C ALA A 249 0.13 -17.35 4.98
N VAL A 250 -0.47 -17.49 3.80
CA VAL A 250 -1.55 -16.62 3.31
C VAL A 250 -2.81 -17.46 3.14
N ILE A 251 -3.90 -17.01 3.75
CA ILE A 251 -5.23 -17.60 3.57
C ILE A 251 -5.95 -16.78 2.50
N TRP A 252 -6.54 -17.47 1.53
CA TRP A 252 -7.24 -16.86 0.39
C TRP A 252 -8.76 -16.97 0.59
N PRO A 253 -9.43 -15.88 1.04
CA PRO A 253 -10.88 -15.87 1.16
C PRO A 253 -11.56 -15.90 -0.21
N GLU A 254 -12.62 -16.68 -0.30
CA GLU A 254 -13.50 -16.78 -1.46
C GLU A 254 -14.93 -16.42 -1.06
N ASP A 255 -15.73 -15.95 -2.02
CA ASP A 255 -17.16 -15.63 -1.83
C ASP A 255 -17.43 -14.74 -0.62
N SER A 256 -16.59 -13.71 -0.44
CA SER A 256 -16.79 -12.76 0.65
C SER A 256 -18.06 -11.92 0.44
N ALA A 257 -18.87 -11.83 1.49
CA ALA A 257 -20.09 -11.05 1.51
C ALA A 257 -20.27 -10.37 2.87
N LEU A 258 -20.90 -9.19 2.84
CA LEU A 258 -21.21 -8.42 4.04
C LEU A 258 -22.74 -8.31 4.18
N GLY A 259 -23.27 -8.92 5.23
CA GLY A 259 -24.66 -8.86 5.61
C GLY A 259 -24.92 -7.81 6.68
N ALA A 260 -25.91 -6.94 6.47
CA ALA A 260 -26.31 -5.96 7.47
C ALA A 260 -27.18 -6.59 8.56
N ALA A 261 -27.08 -6.10 9.80
CA ALA A 261 -28.07 -6.32 10.83
C ALA A 261 -29.30 -5.42 10.53
N GLY A 262 -30.21 -5.91 9.68
CA GLY A 262 -31.40 -5.16 9.29
C GLY A 262 -31.46 -4.77 7.81
N LYS A 263 -32.18 -3.66 7.49
CA LYS A 263 -32.42 -3.20 6.10
C LYS A 263 -31.34 -2.20 5.59
N ALA A 264 -30.32 -1.89 6.38
CA ALA A 264 -29.32 -0.91 5.99
C ALA A 264 -28.46 -1.43 4.83
N ALA A 265 -28.20 -0.59 3.86
CA ALA A 265 -27.23 -0.90 2.81
C ALA A 265 -25.81 -0.77 3.37
N LEU A 266 -24.98 -1.80 3.16
CA LEU A 266 -23.55 -1.77 3.47
C LEU A 266 -22.75 -1.91 2.18
N ARG A 267 -21.67 -1.17 2.08
CA ARG A 267 -20.71 -1.30 1.00
C ARG A 267 -19.34 -1.59 1.57
N MET A 268 -18.69 -2.61 1.04
CA MET A 268 -17.32 -3.02 1.41
C MET A 268 -16.34 -2.58 0.33
N LEU A 269 -15.21 -2.00 0.73
CA LEU A 269 -14.13 -1.58 -0.15
C LEU A 269 -12.78 -2.14 0.38
N PRO A 270 -12.07 -2.97 -0.40
CA PRO A 270 -12.50 -3.53 -1.68
C PRO A 270 -13.72 -4.46 -1.50
N SER A 271 -14.48 -4.68 -2.59
CA SER A 271 -15.68 -5.55 -2.59
C SER A 271 -15.37 -7.01 -2.26
N ARG A 272 -14.12 -7.42 -2.41
CA ARG A 272 -13.63 -8.76 -2.04
C ARG A 272 -12.67 -8.65 -0.84
N LEU A 273 -12.87 -9.46 0.17
CA LEU A 273 -11.96 -9.55 1.30
C LEU A 273 -10.52 -9.87 0.81
N PRO A 274 -9.52 -9.04 1.13
CA PRO A 274 -8.13 -9.33 0.78
C PRO A 274 -7.61 -10.59 1.49
N PRO A 275 -6.56 -11.24 0.97
CA PRO A 275 -5.97 -12.40 1.61
C PRO A 275 -5.54 -12.11 3.05
N LEU A 276 -5.77 -13.10 3.93
CA LEU A 276 -5.54 -12.96 5.36
C LEU A 276 -4.17 -13.54 5.76
N ARG A 277 -3.56 -12.90 6.74
CA ARG A 277 -2.30 -13.32 7.38
C ARG A 277 -2.45 -13.29 8.90
N SER A 278 -1.61 -14.05 9.61
CA SER A 278 -1.58 -14.02 11.08
C SER A 278 -0.65 -12.93 11.63
N ASP A 279 0.26 -12.40 10.84
CA ASP A 279 1.24 -11.38 11.21
C ASP A 279 0.79 -9.94 10.92
N ARG A 280 -0.31 -9.74 10.17
CA ARG A 280 -0.93 -8.44 9.93
C ARG A 280 -2.43 -8.54 9.69
N GLU A 281 -3.13 -7.42 9.85
CA GLU A 281 -4.53 -7.28 9.49
C GLU A 281 -4.69 -7.08 7.96
N SER A 282 -5.77 -7.64 7.40
CA SER A 282 -6.34 -7.25 6.12
C SER A 282 -7.48 -6.29 6.40
N ILE A 283 -7.37 -5.05 5.90
CA ILE A 283 -8.28 -3.98 6.26
C ILE A 283 -9.32 -3.79 5.17
N LEU A 284 -10.57 -3.60 5.59
CA LEU A 284 -11.71 -3.23 4.77
C LEU A 284 -12.21 -1.85 5.20
N LEU A 285 -12.59 -1.01 4.26
CA LEU A 285 -13.42 0.14 4.52
C LEU A 285 -14.88 -0.27 4.31
N ILE A 286 -15.73 0.02 5.28
CA ILE A 286 -17.15 -0.31 5.21
C ILE A 286 -17.95 0.97 5.37
N GLU A 287 -18.79 1.24 4.37
CA GLU A 287 -19.76 2.32 4.39
C GLU A 287 -21.08 1.80 4.99
N GLY A 288 -21.59 2.48 5.98
CA GLY A 288 -22.85 2.15 6.66
C GLY A 288 -22.68 1.68 8.10
N PRO A 289 -23.78 1.33 8.78
CA PRO A 289 -23.78 0.91 10.18
C PRO A 289 -23.23 -0.51 10.32
N VAL A 290 -22.01 -0.64 10.84
CA VAL A 290 -21.27 -1.93 10.93
C VAL A 290 -21.59 -2.75 12.16
N LYS A 291 -22.18 -2.16 13.22
CA LYS A 291 -22.49 -2.90 14.45
C LYS A 291 -23.40 -4.09 14.15
N ASP A 292 -23.02 -5.26 14.63
CA ASP A 292 -23.72 -6.53 14.45
C ASP A 292 -23.85 -6.97 12.96
N ALA A 293 -23.17 -6.31 12.03
CA ALA A 293 -23.04 -6.78 10.65
C ALA A 293 -22.23 -8.07 10.60
N MET A 294 -22.51 -8.92 9.61
CA MET A 294 -21.87 -10.23 9.47
C MET A 294 -21.00 -10.26 8.22
N LEU A 295 -19.71 -10.44 8.40
CA LEU A 295 -18.77 -10.74 7.32
C LEU A 295 -18.69 -12.25 7.13
N SER A 296 -19.05 -12.74 5.96
CA SER A 296 -19.00 -14.16 5.60
C SER A 296 -18.07 -14.39 4.43
N PHE A 297 -17.32 -15.49 4.44
CA PHE A 297 -16.44 -15.93 3.35
C PHE A 297 -16.16 -17.42 3.49
N ALA A 298 -15.54 -18.02 2.48
CA ALA A 298 -15.07 -19.38 2.53
C ALA A 298 -13.53 -19.41 2.43
N VAL A 299 -12.91 -20.43 3.02
CA VAL A 299 -11.49 -20.69 2.92
C VAL A 299 -11.23 -22.16 2.59
N ASP A 300 -10.17 -22.43 1.87
CA ASP A 300 -9.64 -23.78 1.69
C ASP A 300 -8.79 -24.16 2.91
N ALA A 301 -9.21 -25.14 3.64
CA ALA A 301 -8.45 -25.69 4.76
C ALA A 301 -8.45 -27.24 4.67
N ASP A 302 -7.26 -27.81 4.61
CA ASP A 302 -7.04 -29.26 4.49
C ASP A 302 -7.78 -29.91 3.31
N GLY A 303 -7.85 -29.21 2.17
CA GLY A 303 -8.54 -29.68 0.96
C GLY A 303 -10.08 -29.61 1.03
N ALA A 304 -10.62 -29.00 2.08
CA ALA A 304 -12.06 -28.79 2.23
C ALA A 304 -12.39 -27.30 2.30
N ARG A 305 -13.45 -26.90 1.62
CA ARG A 305 -13.99 -25.53 1.69
C ARG A 305 -14.75 -25.35 3.00
N LYS A 306 -14.24 -24.47 3.87
CA LYS A 306 -14.84 -24.17 5.17
C LYS A 306 -15.46 -22.79 5.15
N PRO A 307 -16.76 -22.63 5.47
CA PRO A 307 -17.39 -21.32 5.65
C PRO A 307 -16.91 -20.68 6.95
N VAL A 308 -16.70 -19.38 6.92
CA VAL A 308 -16.33 -18.54 8.05
C VAL A 308 -17.33 -17.40 8.16
N GLN A 309 -17.79 -17.13 9.38
CA GLN A 309 -18.71 -16.01 9.67
C GLN A 309 -18.14 -15.23 10.86
N LEU A 310 -17.99 -13.93 10.70
CA LEU A 310 -17.49 -13.03 11.72
C LEU A 310 -18.50 -11.91 11.96
N THR A 311 -18.97 -11.77 13.20
CA THR A 311 -19.84 -10.66 13.59
C THR A 311 -18.96 -9.44 13.91
N LEU A 312 -19.29 -8.30 13.31
CA LEU A 312 -18.55 -7.05 13.54
C LEU A 312 -18.99 -6.42 14.86
N PRO A 313 -18.07 -6.09 15.77
CA PRO A 313 -18.39 -5.39 17.01
C PRO A 313 -18.78 -3.93 16.73
N ALA A 314 -19.26 -3.25 17.76
CA ALA A 314 -19.48 -1.80 17.69
C ALA A 314 -18.12 -1.09 17.40
N PRO A 315 -18.11 -0.09 16.49
CA PRO A 315 -16.89 0.61 16.16
C PRO A 315 -16.43 1.51 17.29
N VAL A 316 -15.11 1.65 17.43
CA VAL A 316 -14.49 2.68 18.25
C VAL A 316 -14.48 3.97 17.44
N VAL A 317 -15.21 4.98 17.93
CA VAL A 317 -15.32 6.28 17.27
C VAL A 317 -14.18 7.18 17.71
N SER A 318 -13.47 7.80 16.76
CA SER A 318 -12.40 8.75 17.05
C SER A 318 -12.37 9.88 16.00
N PRO A 319 -12.14 11.14 16.41
CA PRO A 319 -11.89 12.23 15.48
C PRO A 319 -10.67 11.98 14.61
N ASP A 320 -9.70 11.26 15.11
CA ASP A 320 -8.48 10.84 14.40
C ASP A 320 -8.76 10.04 13.13
N ASN A 321 -9.93 9.45 13.00
CA ASN A 321 -10.36 8.64 11.86
C ASN A 321 -11.11 9.44 10.79
N ALA A 322 -11.15 10.76 10.87
CA ALA A 322 -11.83 11.63 9.91
C ALA A 322 -11.36 11.43 8.45
N PHE A 323 -10.06 11.10 8.27
CA PHE A 323 -9.46 10.82 6.97
C PHE A 323 -10.12 9.61 6.24
N LEU A 324 -10.78 8.69 6.96
CA LEU A 324 -11.43 7.51 6.37
C LEU A 324 -12.50 7.91 5.35
N GLY A 325 -13.17 9.05 5.55
CA GLY A 325 -14.18 9.56 4.62
C GLY A 325 -13.61 9.88 3.24
N GLU A 326 -12.47 10.57 3.20
CA GLU A 326 -11.80 10.89 1.94
C GLU A 326 -11.12 9.65 1.34
N LEU A 327 -10.53 8.79 2.17
CA LEU A 327 -9.94 7.54 1.73
C LEU A 327 -10.98 6.63 1.05
N ALA A 328 -12.18 6.48 1.62
CA ALA A 328 -13.24 5.70 1.03
C ALA A 328 -13.78 6.35 -0.27
N ARG A 329 -13.86 7.68 -0.32
CA ARG A 329 -14.26 8.39 -1.55
C ARG A 329 -13.31 8.06 -2.70
N ASN A 330 -11.99 8.16 -2.47
CA ASN A 330 -10.98 7.84 -3.47
C ASN A 330 -11.01 6.36 -3.89
N ALA A 331 -11.39 5.48 -2.95
CA ALA A 331 -11.47 4.04 -3.21
C ALA A 331 -12.69 3.61 -4.03
N ARG A 332 -13.77 4.42 -4.06
CA ARG A 332 -15.06 4.02 -4.70
C ARG A 332 -14.92 3.77 -6.18
N GLU A 333 -14.15 4.59 -6.90
CA GLU A 333 -14.00 4.51 -8.35
C GLU A 333 -13.23 3.27 -8.80
N THR A 334 -12.32 2.82 -7.96
CA THR A 334 -11.40 1.73 -8.26
C THR A 334 -11.67 0.48 -7.42
N ASP A 335 -12.82 0.37 -6.76
CA ASP A 335 -13.14 -0.71 -5.84
C ASP A 335 -12.04 -0.99 -4.79
N GLY A 336 -11.33 0.05 -4.38
CA GLY A 336 -10.29 -0.04 -3.34
C GLY A 336 -9.02 -0.77 -3.74
N ILE A 337 -8.78 -1.07 -5.01
CA ILE A 337 -7.55 -1.78 -5.44
C ILE A 337 -6.26 -0.98 -5.19
N PHE A 338 -6.36 0.35 -5.06
CA PHE A 338 -5.25 1.23 -4.73
C PHE A 338 -5.17 1.63 -3.25
N LEU A 339 -5.94 0.97 -2.37
CA LEU A 339 -5.90 1.29 -0.95
C LEU A 339 -4.54 0.89 -0.32
N PRO A 340 -3.73 1.86 0.16
CA PRO A 340 -2.40 1.58 0.69
C PRO A 340 -2.42 1.17 2.17
N ILE A 341 -3.46 0.46 2.59
CA ILE A 341 -3.78 0.12 3.99
C ILE A 341 -3.23 -1.25 4.40
N LEU A 342 -1.94 -1.40 4.34
CA LEU A 342 -1.24 -2.65 4.63
C LEU A 342 -1.10 -2.86 6.14
N GLY A 343 -2.12 -3.46 6.76
CA GLY A 343 -2.20 -3.62 8.21
C GLY A 343 -2.45 -2.30 8.97
N ARG A 344 -2.51 -2.37 10.28
CA ARG A 344 -2.71 -1.19 11.15
C ARG A 344 -1.61 -0.14 10.97
N GLU A 345 -0.37 -0.57 10.79
CA GLU A 345 0.74 0.36 10.50
C GLU A 345 0.54 1.10 9.17
N GLY A 346 0.13 0.38 8.12
CA GLY A 346 -0.17 0.99 6.81
C GLY A 346 -1.35 1.97 6.89
N LEU A 347 -2.38 1.65 7.67
CA LEU A 347 -3.49 2.59 7.92
C LEU A 347 -3.00 3.87 8.62
N SER A 348 -2.12 3.74 9.60
CA SER A 348 -1.51 4.89 10.32
C SER A 348 -0.61 5.73 9.41
N LEU A 349 0.18 5.10 8.53
CA LEU A 349 1.00 5.80 7.54
C LEU A 349 0.13 6.53 6.52
N THR A 350 -0.94 5.90 6.04
CA THR A 350 -1.91 6.52 5.14
C THR A 350 -2.57 7.75 5.78
N ARG A 351 -2.96 7.65 7.06
CA ARG A 351 -3.45 8.80 7.83
C ARG A 351 -2.41 9.92 7.86
N ALA A 352 -1.16 9.61 8.24
CA ALA A 352 -0.10 10.60 8.31
C ALA A 352 0.16 11.30 6.96
N ALA A 353 0.15 10.54 5.87
CA ALA A 353 0.27 11.08 4.52
C ALA A 353 -0.90 12.02 4.18
N MET A 354 -2.14 11.62 4.45
CA MET A 354 -3.33 12.45 4.18
C MET A 354 -3.36 13.73 5.03
N VAL A 355 -2.92 13.68 6.28
CA VAL A 355 -2.76 14.88 7.13
C VAL A 355 -1.66 15.80 6.58
N GLY A 356 -0.56 15.25 6.08
CA GLY A 356 0.49 16.00 5.40
C GLY A 356 -0.01 16.69 4.12
N GLU A 357 -0.79 15.99 3.30
CA GLU A 357 -1.46 16.58 2.14
C GLU A 357 -2.44 17.69 2.54
N ALA A 358 -3.22 17.48 3.61
CA ALA A 358 -4.13 18.50 4.14
C ALA A 358 -3.38 19.77 4.53
N ALA A 359 -2.22 19.64 5.19
CA ALA A 359 -1.39 20.79 5.55
C ALA A 359 -0.88 21.54 4.31
N THR A 360 -0.47 20.80 3.26
CA THR A 360 -0.05 21.38 1.99
C THR A 360 -1.19 22.11 1.30
N LEU A 361 -2.39 21.51 1.22
CA LEU A 361 -3.58 22.13 0.67
C LEU A 361 -3.99 23.39 1.44
N ALA A 362 -3.89 23.38 2.77
CA ALA A 362 -4.13 24.55 3.61
C ALA A 362 -3.16 25.69 3.29
N LEU A 363 -1.89 25.39 3.09
CA LEU A 363 -0.88 26.39 2.69
C LEU A 363 -1.21 26.98 1.30
N LEU A 364 -1.55 26.13 0.34
CA LEU A 364 -1.95 26.54 -1.01
C LEU A 364 -3.24 27.38 -0.99
N SER A 365 -4.21 27.01 -0.16
CA SER A 365 -5.44 27.79 0.01
C SER A 365 -5.16 29.20 0.52
N ARG A 366 -4.24 29.34 1.48
CA ARG A 366 -3.80 30.66 1.99
C ARG A 366 -3.08 31.49 0.92
N GLN A 367 -2.26 30.85 0.07
CA GLN A 367 -1.59 31.54 -1.04
C GLN A 367 -2.60 32.01 -2.10
N ALA A 368 -3.60 31.17 -2.43
CA ALA A 368 -4.68 31.55 -3.35
C ALA A 368 -5.51 32.70 -2.81
N GLU A 369 -5.81 32.71 -1.52
CA GLU A 369 -6.51 33.83 -0.86
C GLU A 369 -5.70 35.13 -0.93
N ALA A 370 -4.39 35.07 -0.62
CA ALA A 370 -3.50 36.23 -0.71
C ALA A 370 -3.35 36.76 -2.15
N ALA A 371 -3.51 35.90 -3.15
CA ALA A 371 -3.50 36.27 -4.57
C ALA A 371 -4.86 36.78 -5.08
N GLY A 372 -5.89 36.88 -4.24
CA GLY A 372 -7.24 37.30 -4.61
C GLY A 372 -8.08 36.23 -5.32
N SER A 373 -7.59 34.99 -5.41
CA SER A 373 -8.29 33.86 -6.04
C SER A 373 -9.22 33.17 -5.03
N HIS A 374 -10.24 33.88 -4.54
CA HIS A 374 -11.07 33.46 -3.42
C HIS A 374 -11.80 32.12 -3.66
N ALA A 375 -12.32 31.90 -4.87
CA ALA A 375 -12.98 30.65 -5.23
C ALA A 375 -12.02 29.44 -5.17
N SER A 376 -10.78 29.62 -5.63
CA SER A 376 -9.76 28.56 -5.54
C SER A 376 -9.31 28.33 -4.08
N ALA A 377 -9.19 29.42 -3.29
CA ALA A 377 -8.89 29.32 -1.88
C ALA A 377 -9.94 28.50 -1.12
N VAL A 378 -11.25 28.71 -1.41
CA VAL A 378 -12.33 27.91 -0.82
C VAL A 378 -12.19 26.43 -1.18
N ARG A 379 -12.04 26.11 -2.47
CA ARG A 379 -11.90 24.70 -2.92
C ARG A 379 -10.73 23.99 -2.25
N LEU A 380 -9.55 24.62 -2.23
CA LEU A 380 -8.35 24.07 -1.59
C LEU A 380 -8.53 23.91 -0.07
N ALA A 381 -9.15 24.88 0.59
CA ALA A 381 -9.43 24.79 2.02
C ALA A 381 -10.42 23.65 2.32
N GLU A 382 -11.46 23.48 1.52
CA GLU A 382 -12.41 22.37 1.66
C GLU A 382 -11.75 21.02 1.41
N ALA A 383 -10.89 20.90 0.39
CA ALA A 383 -10.10 19.69 0.15
C ALA A 383 -9.17 19.34 1.31
N SER A 384 -8.56 20.36 1.95
CA SER A 384 -7.79 20.19 3.18
C SER A 384 -8.66 19.65 4.33
N LEU A 385 -9.81 20.30 4.57
CA LEU A 385 -10.72 19.94 5.67
C LEU A 385 -11.38 18.57 5.50
N ARG A 386 -11.52 18.07 4.27
CA ARG A 386 -11.97 16.70 4.05
C ARG A 386 -10.96 15.65 4.53
N ARG A 387 -9.66 15.96 4.46
CA ARG A 387 -8.55 15.08 4.90
C ARG A 387 -8.24 15.23 6.37
N ASP A 388 -8.33 16.46 6.87
CA ASP A 388 -8.07 16.87 8.24
C ASP A 388 -9.06 17.96 8.67
N PRO A 389 -10.21 17.57 9.26
CA PRO A 389 -11.24 18.51 9.70
C PRO A 389 -10.76 19.51 10.75
N ASP A 390 -9.71 19.15 11.51
CA ASP A 390 -9.14 19.99 12.56
C ASP A 390 -8.10 20.97 12.05
N ASN A 391 -7.87 21.05 10.75
CA ASN A 391 -6.92 21.97 10.14
C ASN A 391 -7.37 23.43 10.30
N ARG A 392 -6.84 24.09 11.33
CA ARG A 392 -7.21 25.47 11.69
C ARG A 392 -6.94 26.47 10.56
N VAL A 393 -5.84 26.30 9.83
CA VAL A 393 -5.49 27.18 8.72
C VAL A 393 -6.54 27.13 7.63
N ALA A 394 -6.88 25.91 7.19
CA ALA A 394 -7.91 25.69 6.19
C ALA A 394 -9.28 26.21 6.64
N GLY A 395 -9.66 25.99 7.90
CA GLY A 395 -10.91 26.49 8.47
C GLY A 395 -11.01 28.03 8.42
N ILE A 396 -9.95 28.72 8.80
CA ILE A 396 -9.89 30.19 8.74
C ILE A 396 -9.95 30.67 7.29
N VAL A 397 -9.12 30.11 6.41
CA VAL A 397 -9.08 30.53 5.00
C VAL A 397 -10.43 30.31 4.32
N ARG A 398 -11.07 29.15 4.53
CA ARG A 398 -12.41 28.88 3.98
C ARG A 398 -13.39 29.98 4.38
N THR A 399 -13.47 30.32 5.68
CA THR A 399 -14.41 31.31 6.17
C THR A 399 -14.15 32.71 5.59
N VAL A 400 -12.87 33.11 5.49
CA VAL A 400 -12.49 34.43 4.95
C VAL A 400 -12.74 34.48 3.44
N ALA A 401 -12.32 33.43 2.70
CA ALA A 401 -12.43 33.37 1.26
C ALA A 401 -13.89 33.26 0.80
N GLN A 402 -14.74 32.52 1.51
CA GLN A 402 -16.19 32.45 1.23
C GLN A 402 -16.84 33.82 1.35
N LYS A 403 -16.50 34.58 2.40
CA LYS A 403 -17.02 35.95 2.59
C LYS A 403 -16.62 36.88 1.46
N ARG A 404 -15.34 36.84 1.06
CA ARG A 404 -14.80 37.67 -0.02
C ARG A 404 -15.27 37.25 -1.40
N ALA A 405 -15.52 35.94 -1.63
CA ALA A 405 -16.06 35.45 -2.87
C ALA A 405 -17.50 35.93 -3.11
N VAL A 406 -18.30 36.12 -2.06
CA VAL A 406 -19.66 36.67 -2.15
C VAL A 406 -19.62 38.19 -2.43
N ASP A 407 -18.65 38.90 -1.85
CA ASP A 407 -18.49 40.35 -1.99
C ASP A 407 -17.76 40.77 -3.27
N ALA A 408 -17.15 39.81 -4.01
CA ALA A 408 -16.41 40.06 -5.24
C ALA A 408 -17.37 40.31 -6.42
N PRO A 409 -17.14 41.35 -7.26
CA PRO A 409 -17.90 41.47 -8.51
C PRO A 409 -17.69 40.24 -9.38
N PRO A 410 -18.71 39.83 -10.14
CA PRO A 410 -18.56 38.64 -11.00
C PRO A 410 -17.35 38.83 -11.93
N PRO A 411 -16.51 37.80 -12.10
CA PRO A 411 -15.35 37.89 -13.00
C PRO A 411 -15.85 38.27 -14.39
N PRO A 412 -15.13 39.12 -15.16
CA PRO A 412 -15.49 39.41 -16.51
C PRO A 412 -15.64 38.09 -17.27
N ALA A 413 -16.74 37.96 -18.03
CA ALA A 413 -17.03 36.75 -18.81
C ALA A 413 -15.78 36.37 -19.62
N PRO A 414 -15.32 35.13 -19.59
CA PRO A 414 -14.16 34.70 -20.33
C PRO A 414 -14.44 34.95 -21.83
N ALA A 415 -13.51 35.63 -22.49
CA ALA A 415 -13.65 36.00 -23.91
C ALA A 415 -13.56 34.78 -24.87
N PHE A 416 -13.45 33.57 -24.33
CA PHE A 416 -13.45 32.32 -25.10
C PHE A 416 -14.27 31.27 -24.39
N ASP A 417 -15.14 30.57 -25.13
CA ASP A 417 -15.85 29.37 -24.72
C ASP A 417 -14.81 28.28 -24.38
N VAL A 418 -14.51 28.12 -23.10
CA VAL A 418 -13.75 26.96 -22.63
C VAL A 418 -14.80 25.86 -22.40
N PRO A 419 -14.67 24.69 -23.03
CA PRO A 419 -15.54 23.55 -22.73
C PRO A 419 -15.48 23.26 -21.26
N GLN A 420 -16.65 23.14 -20.61
CA GLN A 420 -16.74 22.69 -19.21
C GLN A 420 -16.33 21.21 -19.14
N GLY A 421 -15.04 20.97 -19.10
CA GLY A 421 -14.45 19.69 -18.78
C GLY A 421 -14.15 19.66 -17.29
N ASN A 422 -14.58 18.59 -16.69
CA ASN A 422 -14.46 18.11 -15.30
C ASN A 422 -13.48 18.86 -14.40
N GLY A 423 -13.95 19.24 -13.20
CA GLY A 423 -13.24 20.03 -12.19
C GLY A 423 -11.84 19.53 -11.79
N GLU A 424 -11.55 18.26 -12.00
CA GLU A 424 -10.25 17.62 -11.73
C GLU A 424 -9.10 18.14 -12.62
N LEU A 425 -9.35 18.45 -13.90
CA LEU A 425 -8.33 19.01 -14.80
C LEU A 425 -7.91 20.41 -14.36
N ALA A 426 -8.87 21.22 -13.93
CA ALA A 426 -8.59 22.58 -13.44
C ALA A 426 -7.87 22.56 -12.06
N GLU A 427 -8.16 21.57 -11.21
CA GLU A 427 -7.43 21.35 -9.96
C GLU A 427 -5.99 20.88 -10.24
N LEU A 428 -5.79 19.99 -11.20
CA LEU A 428 -4.48 19.50 -11.61
C LEU A 428 -3.61 20.62 -12.20
N GLU A 429 -4.19 21.47 -13.06
CA GLU A 429 -3.50 22.63 -13.63
C GLU A 429 -3.17 23.69 -12.58
N ALA A 430 -4.04 23.89 -11.58
CA ALA A 430 -3.78 24.77 -10.46
C ALA A 430 -2.65 24.24 -9.56
N MET A 431 -2.63 22.94 -9.28
CA MET A 431 -1.54 22.29 -8.55
C MET A 431 -0.22 22.39 -9.29
N ARG A 432 -0.19 22.10 -10.59
CA ARG A 432 1.01 22.22 -11.44
C ARG A 432 1.58 23.65 -11.46
N ARG A 433 0.73 24.66 -11.56
CA ARG A 433 1.15 26.06 -11.53
C ARG A 433 1.78 26.46 -10.18
N VAL A 434 1.18 26.02 -9.09
CA VAL A 434 1.70 26.30 -7.73
C VAL A 434 2.98 25.53 -7.46
N ARG A 435 3.07 24.28 -7.94
CA ARG A 435 4.30 23.47 -7.84
C ARG A 435 5.44 24.12 -8.62
N GLY A 436 5.16 24.63 -9.82
CA GLY A 436 6.12 25.40 -10.62
C GLY A 436 6.70 26.59 -9.83
N GLN A 437 5.85 27.43 -9.25
CA GLN A 437 6.28 28.58 -8.44
C GLN A 437 7.06 28.19 -7.19
N GLN A 438 6.73 27.07 -6.56
CA GLN A 438 7.47 26.56 -5.41
C GLN A 438 8.87 26.12 -5.84
N LEU A 439 8.98 25.34 -6.91
CA LEU A 439 10.26 24.87 -7.43
C LEU A 439 11.14 26.01 -7.97
N GLU A 440 10.55 27.06 -8.54
CA GLU A 440 11.27 28.29 -8.88
C GLU A 440 11.95 28.94 -7.67
N ARG A 441 11.22 29.04 -6.54
CA ARG A 441 11.77 29.61 -5.30
C ARG A 441 12.86 28.73 -4.71
N GLU A 442 12.65 27.41 -4.66
CA GLU A 442 13.65 26.44 -4.18
C GLU A 442 14.91 26.49 -5.03
N THR A 443 14.76 26.53 -6.36
CA THR A 443 15.86 26.64 -7.32
C THR A 443 16.63 27.95 -7.12
N ALA A 444 15.94 29.08 -6.95
CA ALA A 444 16.58 30.36 -6.69
C ALA A 444 17.38 30.38 -5.37
N VAL A 445 16.88 29.72 -4.32
CA VAL A 445 17.61 29.57 -3.05
C VAL A 445 18.86 28.73 -3.27
N ARG A 446 18.76 27.56 -3.92
CA ARG A 446 19.91 26.68 -4.18
C ARG A 446 20.97 27.32 -5.07
N ILE A 447 20.57 28.08 -6.08
CA ILE A 447 21.51 28.88 -6.90
C ILE A 447 22.27 29.91 -6.03
N ARG A 448 21.57 30.53 -5.07
CA ARG A 448 22.20 31.50 -4.14
C ARG A 448 23.20 30.79 -3.22
N ASP A 449 22.79 29.66 -2.63
CA ASP A 449 23.63 28.91 -1.69
C ASP A 449 24.84 28.30 -2.40
N ALA A 450 24.67 27.75 -3.61
CA ALA A 450 25.76 27.30 -4.44
C ALA A 450 26.76 28.40 -4.80
N ARG A 451 26.29 29.65 -5.02
CA ARG A 451 27.18 30.79 -5.24
C ARG A 451 28.08 31.11 -4.02
N GLN A 452 27.54 30.93 -2.80
CA GLN A 452 28.35 31.14 -1.59
C GLN A 452 29.40 30.03 -1.42
N LEU A 453 29.08 28.81 -1.87
CA LEU A 453 29.99 27.67 -1.82
C LEU A 453 31.08 27.71 -2.90
N LEU A 454 30.87 28.42 -4.02
CA LEU A 454 31.86 28.50 -5.13
C LEU A 454 33.25 28.93 -4.70
N THR A 455 33.36 29.76 -3.64
CA THR A 455 34.66 30.25 -3.12
C THR A 455 35.31 29.31 -2.11
N THR A 456 34.54 28.43 -1.48
CA THR A 456 35.03 27.57 -0.38
C THR A 456 35.02 26.08 -0.76
N ASP A 457 34.05 25.63 -1.56
CA ASP A 457 33.89 24.23 -2.00
C ASP A 457 33.20 24.17 -3.37
N PRO A 458 33.97 24.36 -4.47
CA PRO A 458 33.43 24.40 -5.84
C PRO A 458 32.76 23.07 -6.27
N GLU A 459 33.28 21.93 -5.82
CA GLU A 459 32.76 20.61 -6.18
C GLU A 459 31.37 20.37 -5.53
N ARG A 460 31.22 20.78 -4.29
CA ARG A 460 29.94 20.74 -3.58
C ARG A 460 28.92 21.69 -4.20
N ALA A 461 29.32 22.91 -4.55
CA ALA A 461 28.46 23.85 -5.25
C ALA A 461 27.92 23.26 -6.57
N ARG A 462 28.80 22.60 -7.33
CA ARG A 462 28.43 21.92 -8.58
C ARG A 462 27.49 20.74 -8.35
N SER A 463 27.73 19.96 -7.30
CA SER A 463 26.85 18.83 -6.93
C SER A 463 25.45 19.31 -6.57
N GLU A 464 25.32 20.37 -5.75
CA GLU A 464 24.01 20.93 -5.37
C GLU A 464 23.24 21.53 -6.56
N LEU A 465 23.92 22.15 -7.53
CA LEU A 465 23.28 22.64 -8.75
C LEU A 465 22.82 21.49 -9.65
N LYS A 466 23.57 20.40 -9.75
CA LYS A 466 23.16 19.21 -10.49
C LYS A 466 21.97 18.52 -9.85
N GLU A 467 21.95 18.39 -8.52
CA GLU A 467 20.78 17.86 -7.79
C GLU A 467 19.53 18.72 -8.03
N ALA A 468 19.69 20.05 -8.04
CA ALA A 468 18.59 20.94 -8.37
C ALA A 468 18.11 20.76 -9.83
N GLN A 469 19.04 20.55 -10.76
CA GLN A 469 18.73 20.27 -12.16
C GLN A 469 17.97 18.97 -12.32
N ASP A 470 18.39 17.91 -11.64
CA ASP A 470 17.72 16.61 -11.68
C ASP A 470 16.32 16.68 -11.07
N ARG A 471 16.12 17.42 -9.98
CA ARG A 471 14.78 17.66 -9.41
C ARG A 471 13.86 18.37 -10.40
N VAL A 472 14.33 19.44 -11.04
CA VAL A 472 13.54 20.17 -12.04
C VAL A 472 13.21 19.27 -13.23
N ARG A 473 14.15 18.44 -13.67
CA ARG A 473 14.00 17.54 -14.80
C ARG A 473 12.98 16.44 -14.52
N LEU A 474 12.98 15.92 -13.28
CA LEU A 474 12.20 14.76 -12.87
C LEU A 474 10.86 15.13 -12.20
N ASP A 475 10.59 16.41 -11.93
CA ASP A 475 9.32 16.82 -11.31
C ASP A 475 8.15 16.67 -12.30
N PRO A 476 7.18 15.74 -12.02
CA PRO A 476 6.10 15.44 -12.93
C PRO A 476 5.05 16.55 -13.04
N ASP A 477 4.93 17.34 -11.98
CA ASP A 477 3.89 18.36 -11.84
C ASP A 477 4.33 19.71 -12.40
N LEU A 478 5.55 19.79 -12.94
CA LEU A 478 6.08 21.01 -13.54
C LEU A 478 5.65 21.11 -15.01
N ASP A 479 5.00 22.22 -15.37
CA ASP A 479 4.67 22.45 -16.76
C ASP A 479 5.94 22.59 -17.64
N ALA A 480 5.80 22.28 -18.95
CA ALA A 480 6.93 22.23 -19.87
C ALA A 480 7.67 23.57 -20.00
N THR A 481 6.97 24.69 -19.87
CA THR A 481 7.55 26.04 -20.00
C THR A 481 8.36 26.39 -18.76
N ALA A 482 7.83 26.14 -17.55
CA ALA A 482 8.54 26.34 -16.30
C ALA A 482 9.76 25.43 -16.20
N ARG A 483 9.63 24.16 -16.62
CA ARG A 483 10.75 23.21 -16.66
C ARG A 483 11.89 23.72 -17.54
N THR A 484 11.58 24.13 -18.77
CA THR A 484 12.59 24.64 -19.71
C THR A 484 13.30 25.88 -19.16
N THR A 485 12.54 26.79 -18.54
CA THR A 485 13.08 28.03 -17.97
C THR A 485 14.03 27.73 -16.81
N LEU A 486 13.62 26.86 -15.89
CA LEU A 486 14.43 26.49 -14.71
C LEU A 486 15.69 25.71 -15.09
N LEU A 487 15.58 24.77 -16.05
CA LEU A 487 16.75 24.04 -16.56
C LEU A 487 17.76 24.99 -17.20
N ALA A 488 17.32 25.94 -18.03
CA ALA A 488 18.20 26.94 -18.62
C ALA A 488 18.90 27.82 -17.57
N GLN A 489 18.20 28.19 -16.49
CA GLN A 489 18.78 28.94 -15.38
C GLN A 489 19.85 28.15 -14.63
N LEU A 490 19.66 26.86 -14.42
CA LEU A 490 20.60 25.97 -13.75
C LEU A 490 21.80 25.65 -14.64
N GLU A 491 21.58 25.33 -15.93
CA GLU A 491 22.66 25.06 -16.90
C GLU A 491 23.60 26.26 -17.08
N ALA A 492 23.07 27.47 -17.07
CA ALA A 492 23.90 28.68 -17.14
C ALA A 492 24.77 28.90 -15.87
N ARG A 493 24.66 28.06 -14.83
CA ARG A 493 25.35 28.20 -13.54
C ARG A 493 26.21 27.02 -13.15
N ILE A 494 26.05 25.86 -13.82
CA ILE A 494 26.87 24.66 -13.69
C ILE A 494 28.15 24.80 -14.52
#